data_7df5f85b4ca95bd3bf05303895779d43
#
_entry.id   7df5f85b4ca95bd3bf05303895779d43
#
_cell.length_a   1.000
_cell.length_b   1.000
_cell.length_c   1.000
_cell.angle_alpha   90.00
_cell.angle_beta   90.00
_cell.angle_gamma   90.00
#
_symmetry.space_group_name_H-M   'P 1'
#
loop_
_entity.id
_entity.type
_entity.pdbx_description
1 polymer ?
#
loop_
_entity_poly.entity_id
_entity_poly.type
_entity_poly.pdbx_seq_one_letter_code
_entity_poly.pdbx_strand_id
1 'polypeptide(L)'
;MALLFLIPAPVHGALAPARQVQLEHLLTQDCGACHGLHLTGGLGPALTPQALAGQTRDTLIATVTYGRPALAMPGWAPLLNAGEIAWLVDRLLQGTPAP
;
A
#
# COMPACT_ATOMS: atom_id res chain seq x y z
N MET A 1 35.29 -27.94 -16.33
CA MET A 1 35.09 -26.60 -15.76
C MET A 1 33.61 -26.32 -15.68
N ALA A 2 33.02 -26.37 -14.49
CA ALA A 2 31.59 -26.13 -14.32
C ALA A 2 31.34 -24.63 -14.26
N LEU A 3 30.60 -24.11 -15.21
CA LEU A 3 30.08 -22.73 -15.17
C LEU A 3 28.95 -22.68 -14.15
N LEU A 4 29.22 -22.10 -12.99
CA LEU A 4 28.19 -21.77 -12.02
C LEU A 4 27.47 -20.51 -12.50
N PHE A 5 26.27 -20.69 -13.04
CA PHE A 5 25.36 -19.58 -13.25
C PHE A 5 24.73 -19.22 -11.91
N LEU A 6 25.19 -18.11 -11.33
CA LEU A 6 24.47 -17.49 -10.23
C LEU A 6 23.19 -16.87 -10.78
N ILE A 7 22.09 -17.60 -10.61
CA ILE A 7 20.78 -17.01 -10.82
C ILE A 7 20.52 -16.13 -9.60
N PRO A 8 20.38 -14.79 -9.77
CA PRO A 8 20.06 -13.94 -8.62
C PRO A 8 18.72 -14.40 -8.05
N ALA A 9 18.71 -14.67 -6.74
CA ALA A 9 17.46 -14.97 -6.04
C ALA A 9 16.48 -13.80 -6.22
N PRO A 10 15.19 -14.07 -6.45
CA PRO A 10 14.21 -13.00 -6.52
C PRO A 10 14.25 -12.20 -5.22
N VAL A 11 14.33 -10.88 -5.33
CA VAL A 11 14.25 -10.00 -4.16
C VAL A 11 12.82 -10.07 -3.65
N HIS A 12 12.63 -10.63 -2.44
CA HIS A 12 11.32 -10.66 -1.81
C HIS A 12 10.79 -9.23 -1.61
N GLY A 13 9.58 -8.97 -2.08
CA GLY A 13 8.94 -7.67 -1.99
C GLY A 13 9.16 -6.75 -3.20
N ALA A 14 10.01 -7.14 -4.15
CA ALA A 14 10.12 -6.40 -5.40
C ALA A 14 8.88 -6.67 -6.28
N LEU A 15 8.15 -5.61 -6.61
CA LEU A 15 6.98 -5.69 -7.46
C LEU A 15 7.35 -5.31 -8.90
N ALA A 16 6.77 -6.04 -9.86
CA ALA A 16 6.91 -5.70 -11.26
C ALA A 16 6.34 -4.30 -11.53
N PRO A 17 6.96 -3.51 -12.43
CA PRO A 17 6.46 -2.17 -12.74
C PRO A 17 4.98 -2.13 -13.15
N ALA A 18 4.52 -3.12 -13.92
CA ALA A 18 3.12 -3.20 -14.31
C ALA A 18 2.19 -3.38 -13.09
N ARG A 19 2.62 -4.15 -12.09
CA ARG A 19 1.84 -4.32 -10.85
C ARG A 19 1.83 -3.04 -10.02
N GLN A 20 2.95 -2.32 -9.98
CA GLN A 20 3.01 -1.03 -9.29
C GLN A 20 2.00 -0.03 -9.88
N VAL A 21 1.86 0.02 -11.20
CA VAL A 21 0.86 0.88 -11.87
C VAL A 21 -0.56 0.49 -11.46
N GLN A 22 -0.85 -0.81 -11.39
CA GLN A 22 -2.16 -1.30 -10.92
C GLN A 22 -2.43 -0.91 -9.48
N LEU A 23 -1.43 -1.01 -8.60
CA LEU A 23 -1.56 -0.65 -7.19
C LEU A 23 -1.71 0.86 -7.00
N GLU A 24 -1.02 1.69 -7.79
CA GLU A 24 -1.24 3.14 -7.81
C GLU A 24 -2.69 3.47 -8.18
N HIS A 25 -3.23 2.78 -9.17
CA HIS A 25 -4.60 2.96 -9.61
C HIS A 25 -5.59 2.54 -8.50
N LEU A 26 -5.33 1.40 -7.83
CA LEU A 26 -6.12 0.94 -6.68
C LEU A 26 -6.09 1.97 -5.56
N LEU A 27 -4.91 2.52 -5.26
CA LEU A 27 -4.74 3.54 -4.24
C LEU A 27 -5.61 4.77 -4.52
N THR A 28 -5.63 5.23 -5.76
CA THR A 28 -6.43 6.40 -6.17
C THR A 28 -7.93 6.10 -6.17
N GLN A 29 -8.33 4.96 -6.72
CA GLN A 29 -9.75 4.63 -6.95
C GLN A 29 -10.41 4.02 -5.74
N ASP A 30 -9.78 3.04 -5.10
CA ASP A 30 -10.41 2.28 -4.03
C ASP A 30 -10.15 2.90 -2.66
N CYS A 31 -8.91 3.19 -2.32
CA CYS A 31 -8.60 3.92 -1.10
C CYS A 31 -9.17 5.33 -1.17
N GLY A 32 -9.02 5.99 -2.31
CA GLY A 32 -9.52 7.34 -2.54
C GLY A 32 -11.03 7.47 -2.46
N ALA A 33 -11.79 6.41 -2.73
CA ALA A 33 -13.24 6.44 -2.63
C ALA A 33 -13.73 6.86 -1.22
N CYS A 34 -13.00 6.46 -0.18
CA CYS A 34 -13.32 6.82 1.21
C CYS A 34 -12.38 7.89 1.78
N HIS A 35 -11.09 7.84 1.43
CA HIS A 35 -10.07 8.73 1.97
C HIS A 35 -9.86 10.01 1.16
N GLY A 36 -10.63 10.21 0.09
CA GLY A 36 -10.52 11.34 -0.83
C GLY A 36 -9.65 11.03 -2.03
N LEU A 37 -10.00 11.59 -3.19
CA LEU A 37 -9.26 11.35 -4.44
C LEU A 37 -7.82 11.85 -4.38
N HIS A 38 -7.55 12.83 -3.53
CA HIS A 38 -6.21 13.33 -3.24
C HIS A 38 -5.66 12.80 -1.91
N LEU A 39 -6.36 11.85 -1.29
CA LEU A 39 -6.03 11.26 0.01
C LEU A 39 -5.96 12.29 1.15
N THR A 40 -6.66 13.39 1.01
CA THR A 40 -6.69 14.47 2.00
C THR A 40 -7.86 14.40 2.95
N GLY A 41 -8.64 13.32 2.87
CA GLY A 41 -9.78 13.05 3.73
C GLY A 41 -11.10 13.03 2.96
N GLY A 42 -12.04 12.31 3.50
CA GLY A 42 -13.40 12.13 2.99
C GLY A 42 -14.22 11.46 4.08
N LEU A 43 -14.90 10.36 3.76
CA LEU A 43 -15.55 9.52 4.77
C LEU A 43 -14.52 8.91 5.73
N GLY A 44 -13.34 8.57 5.23
CA GLY A 44 -12.18 8.15 6.02
C GLY A 44 -11.22 9.32 6.26
N PRO A 45 -10.28 9.16 7.22
CA PRO A 45 -9.30 10.19 7.50
C PRO A 45 -8.30 10.39 6.36
N ALA A 46 -7.59 11.52 6.40
CA ALA A 46 -6.51 11.79 5.45
C ALA A 46 -5.39 10.74 5.55
N LEU A 47 -4.79 10.41 4.42
CA LEU A 47 -3.68 9.46 4.30
C LEU A 47 -2.40 10.15 3.79
N THR A 48 -2.25 11.43 4.09
CA THR A 48 -1.01 12.17 3.79
C THR A 48 0.10 11.77 4.76
N PRO A 49 1.38 11.95 4.39
CA PRO A 49 2.48 11.68 5.33
C PRO A 49 2.33 12.42 6.65
N GLN A 50 1.83 13.65 6.63
CA GLN A 50 1.60 14.46 7.83
C GLN A 50 0.52 13.86 8.72
N ALA A 51 -0.58 13.38 8.13
CA ALA A 51 -1.67 12.75 8.88
C ALA A 51 -1.26 11.40 9.47
N LEU A 52 -0.35 10.68 8.82
CA LEU A 52 0.12 9.35 9.23
C LEU A 52 1.34 9.39 10.15
N ALA A 53 1.94 10.56 10.39
CA ALA A 53 3.22 10.71 11.09
C ALA A 53 3.22 10.13 12.51
N GLY A 54 2.07 10.06 13.18
CA GLY A 54 1.93 9.48 14.52
C GLY A 54 1.78 7.97 14.56
N GLN A 55 1.73 7.29 13.41
CA GLN A 55 1.50 5.85 13.31
C GLN A 55 2.75 5.14 12.78
N THR A 56 3.01 3.93 13.29
CA THR A 56 4.11 3.12 12.79
C THR A 56 3.74 2.46 11.46
N ARG A 57 4.75 2.15 10.66
CA ARG A 57 4.58 1.39 9.41
C ARG A 57 3.84 0.06 9.66
N ASP A 58 4.22 -0.67 10.70
CA ASP A 58 3.62 -1.95 11.04
C ASP A 58 2.15 -1.81 11.43
N THR A 59 1.79 -0.75 12.16
CA THR A 59 0.39 -0.46 12.49
C THR A 59 -0.43 -0.16 11.23
N LEU A 60 0.12 0.60 10.31
CA LEU A 60 -0.55 0.91 9.04
C LEU A 60 -0.73 -0.35 8.18
N ILE A 61 0.28 -1.20 8.11
CA ILE A 61 0.20 -2.49 7.40
C ILE A 61 -0.91 -3.36 8.02
N ALA A 62 -0.97 -3.46 9.33
CA ALA A 62 -2.01 -4.23 10.03
C ALA A 62 -3.40 -3.66 9.75
N THR A 63 -3.55 -2.34 9.74
CA THR A 63 -4.82 -1.67 9.46
C THR A 63 -5.31 -1.97 8.05
N VAL A 64 -4.45 -1.93 7.05
CA VAL A 64 -4.83 -2.27 5.68
C VAL A 64 -5.13 -3.76 5.54
N THR A 65 -4.31 -4.61 6.17
CA THR A 65 -4.46 -6.07 6.09
C THR A 65 -5.80 -6.54 6.66
N TYR A 66 -6.13 -6.07 7.85
CA TYR A 66 -7.29 -6.55 8.61
C TYR A 66 -8.49 -5.62 8.58
N GLY A 67 -8.31 -4.39 8.12
CA GLY A 67 -9.35 -3.37 8.18
C GLY A 67 -9.63 -2.91 9.60
N ARG A 68 -10.76 -2.26 9.76
CA ARG A 68 -11.28 -1.84 11.06
C ARG A 68 -12.68 -2.42 11.24
N PRO A 69 -12.82 -3.58 11.94
CA PRO A 69 -14.07 -4.32 11.99
C PRO A 69 -15.27 -3.53 12.52
N ALA A 70 -15.04 -2.56 13.43
CA ALA A 70 -16.11 -1.71 13.98
C ALA A 70 -16.44 -0.51 13.08
N LEU A 71 -15.72 -0.33 11.96
CA LEU A 71 -15.87 0.79 11.04
C LEU A 71 -16.01 0.25 9.61
N ALA A 72 -16.25 1.16 8.65
CA ALA A 72 -16.51 0.77 7.27
C ALA A 72 -15.27 0.35 6.47
N MET A 73 -14.08 0.38 7.05
CA MET A 73 -12.85 0.01 6.34
C MET A 73 -12.70 -1.50 6.26
N PRO A 74 -12.76 -2.11 5.05
CA PRO A 74 -12.54 -3.54 4.90
C PRO A 74 -11.07 -3.90 5.04
N GLY A 75 -10.78 -5.16 5.38
CA GLY A 75 -9.43 -5.73 5.28
C GLY A 75 -9.12 -6.12 3.84
N TRP A 76 -7.88 -5.88 3.42
CA TRP A 76 -7.45 -6.11 2.04
C TRP A 76 -6.68 -7.42 1.85
N ALA A 77 -6.43 -8.18 2.94
CA ALA A 77 -5.72 -9.46 2.87
C ALA A 77 -6.29 -10.44 1.84
N PRO A 78 -7.63 -10.55 1.62
CA PRO A 78 -8.16 -11.45 0.60
C PRO A 78 -7.82 -11.06 -0.84
N LEU A 79 -7.47 -9.79 -1.09
CA LEU A 79 -7.24 -9.25 -2.43
C LEU A 79 -5.78 -8.90 -2.71
N LEU A 80 -4.98 -8.68 -1.67
CA LEU A 80 -3.60 -8.22 -1.76
C LEU A 80 -2.69 -9.08 -0.89
N ASN A 81 -1.52 -9.44 -1.41
CA ASN A 81 -0.52 -10.13 -0.60
C ASN A 81 0.24 -9.15 0.32
N ALA A 82 1.03 -9.70 1.24
CA ALA A 82 1.76 -8.89 2.21
C ALA A 82 2.73 -7.89 1.58
N GLY A 83 3.41 -8.28 0.50
CA GLY A 83 4.33 -7.40 -0.22
C GLY A 83 3.61 -6.23 -0.88
N GLU A 84 2.44 -6.47 -1.44
CA GLU A 84 1.60 -5.44 -2.06
C GLU A 84 1.07 -4.45 -1.04
N ILE A 85 0.61 -4.95 0.11
CA ILE A 85 0.15 -4.10 1.21
C ILE A 85 1.29 -3.23 1.74
N ALA A 86 2.46 -3.82 1.96
CA ALA A 86 3.64 -3.08 2.41
C ALA A 86 4.03 -1.99 1.40
N TRP A 87 3.97 -2.30 0.11
CA TRP A 87 4.26 -1.33 -0.94
C TRP A 87 3.28 -0.14 -0.90
N LEU A 88 1.99 -0.41 -0.76
CA LEU A 88 0.97 0.64 -0.65
C LEU A 88 1.20 1.53 0.57
N VAL A 89 1.49 0.95 1.73
CA VAL A 89 1.79 1.70 2.95
C VAL A 89 3.05 2.57 2.77
N ASP A 90 4.11 2.02 2.20
CA ASP A 90 5.32 2.78 1.92
C ASP A 90 5.05 3.93 0.95
N ARG A 91 4.20 3.72 -0.03
CA ARG A 91 3.78 4.74 -0.97
C ARG A 91 3.05 5.88 -0.28
N LEU A 92 2.15 5.57 0.66
CA LEU A 92 1.46 6.57 1.46
C LEU A 92 2.42 7.37 2.34
N LEU A 93 3.38 6.69 2.97
CA LEU A 93 4.37 7.34 3.84
C LEU A 93 5.33 8.24 3.09
N GLN A 94 5.63 7.93 1.84
CA GLN A 94 6.46 8.76 0.95
C GLN A 94 5.71 9.98 0.42
N GLY A 95 4.40 9.92 0.39
CA GLY A 95 3.55 10.88 -0.26
C GLY A 95 3.27 10.50 -1.72
N THR A 96 1.99 10.51 -2.08
CA THR A 96 1.58 10.27 -3.46
C THR A 96 1.74 11.54 -4.27
N PRO A 97 2.08 11.44 -5.58
CA PRO A 97 2.08 12.63 -6.42
C PRO A 97 0.68 13.24 -6.47
N ALA A 98 0.60 14.55 -6.54
CA ALA A 98 -0.66 15.23 -6.83
C ALA A 98 -1.19 14.74 -8.19
N PRO A 99 -2.48 14.44 -8.29
CA PRO A 99 -3.06 14.04 -9.57
C PRO A 99 -3.03 15.16 -10.59
#